data_41ece21aadf86ec312d2bfda40820ee4
#
_entry.id   41ece21aadf86ec312d2bfda40820ee4
#
_cell.length_a   1.000
_cell.length_b   1.000
_cell.length_c   1.000
_cell.angle_alpha   90.00
_cell.angle_beta   90.00
_cell.angle_gamma   90.00
#
_symmetry.space_group_name_H-M   'P 1'
#
loop_
_entity.id
_entity.type
_entity.pdbx_description
1 polymer ?
#
loop_
_entity_poly.entity_id
_entity_poly.type
_entity_poly.pdbx_seq_one_letter_code
_entity_poly.pdbx_strand_id
1 'polypeptide(L)'
;PLKEKGDSEEYGGLTASYSRNKDGSVGYAAHQPMKEDLGVITPTAALSSMPYTPKESMAVLRFLYDEKPNFIGQAGPYDATSINFNDWTTPRYLAIDQGTIAPMIETYRTGLLWDLFMNAPDIRAGLKKIGFKSEKHKID
;
A
#
# COMPACT_ATOMS: atom_id res chain seq x y z
N PRO A 1 -13.39 -10.94 -12.96
CA PRO A 1 -12.00 -11.23 -13.33
C PRO A 1 -11.07 -11.19 -12.11
N LEU A 2 -11.13 -10.17 -11.24
CA LEU A 2 -10.26 -10.06 -10.04
C LEU A 2 -10.54 -11.18 -9.05
N LYS A 3 -11.80 -11.54 -8.77
CA LYS A 3 -12.18 -12.64 -7.86
C LYS A 3 -11.62 -14.00 -8.28
N GLU A 4 -11.45 -14.23 -9.57
CA GLU A 4 -10.89 -15.49 -10.08
C GLU A 4 -9.39 -15.64 -9.79
N LYS A 5 -8.71 -14.54 -9.47
CA LYS A 5 -7.29 -14.50 -9.15
C LYS A 5 -6.96 -14.30 -7.66
N GLY A 6 -7.98 -14.35 -6.81
CA GLY A 6 -7.84 -14.26 -5.36
C GLY A 6 -8.02 -12.87 -4.79
N ASP A 7 -8.23 -11.85 -5.62
CA ASP A 7 -8.52 -10.51 -5.16
C ASP A 7 -9.98 -10.38 -4.71
N SER A 8 -10.22 -9.59 -3.67
CA SER A 8 -11.55 -9.24 -3.17
C SER A 8 -11.58 -7.81 -2.68
N GLU A 9 -12.74 -7.33 -2.25
CA GLU A 9 -12.87 -6.02 -1.59
C GLU A 9 -12.11 -5.93 -0.27
N GLU A 10 -11.84 -7.08 0.36
CA GLU A 10 -11.15 -7.22 1.65
C GLU A 10 -9.69 -7.68 1.49
N TYR A 11 -9.31 -8.14 0.31
CA TYR A 11 -7.97 -8.64 0.02
C TYR A 11 -7.54 -8.20 -1.36
N GLY A 12 -6.89 -7.05 -1.45
CA GLY A 12 -6.44 -6.43 -2.69
C GLY A 12 -5.26 -5.49 -2.46
N GLY A 13 -4.68 -5.05 -3.55
CA GLY A 13 -3.56 -4.12 -3.61
C GLY A 13 -2.42 -4.68 -4.45
N LEU A 14 -2.09 -3.95 -5.52
CA LEU A 14 -1.05 -4.34 -6.47
C LEU A 14 -0.02 -3.21 -6.61
N THR A 15 1.24 -3.55 -6.40
CA THR A 15 2.40 -2.72 -6.71
C THR A 15 3.60 -3.62 -6.95
N ALA A 16 4.70 -3.05 -7.41
CA ALA A 16 5.95 -3.80 -7.56
C ALA A 16 6.45 -4.28 -6.20
N SER A 17 6.63 -5.57 -6.04
CA SER A 17 6.99 -6.22 -4.78
C SER A 17 7.66 -7.58 -4.98
N TYR A 18 7.99 -8.25 -3.89
CA TYR A 18 8.30 -9.67 -3.97
C TYR A 18 7.16 -10.45 -4.62
N SER A 19 7.49 -11.55 -5.24
CA SER A 19 6.55 -12.41 -5.93
C SER A 19 6.94 -13.87 -5.78
N ARG A 20 6.01 -14.77 -6.15
CA ARG A 20 6.22 -16.18 -6.24
C ARG A 20 6.33 -16.59 -7.70
N ASN A 21 7.45 -17.20 -8.07
CA ASN A 21 7.63 -17.80 -9.37
C ASN A 21 6.80 -19.09 -9.51
N LYS A 22 6.62 -19.58 -10.74
CA LYS A 22 5.87 -20.81 -11.02
C LYS A 22 6.46 -22.06 -10.34
N ASP A 23 7.78 -22.09 -10.16
CA ASP A 23 8.49 -23.15 -9.47
C ASP A 23 8.43 -23.05 -7.93
N GLY A 24 7.77 -22.02 -7.41
CA GLY A 24 7.62 -21.76 -5.99
C GLY A 24 8.73 -20.93 -5.37
N SER A 25 9.78 -20.60 -6.10
CA SER A 25 10.85 -19.72 -5.61
C SER A 25 10.37 -18.27 -5.46
N VAL A 26 11.06 -17.50 -4.63
CA VAL A 26 10.81 -16.07 -4.45
C VAL A 26 11.41 -15.29 -5.62
N GLY A 27 10.59 -14.48 -6.27
CA GLY A 27 10.96 -13.56 -7.33
C GLY A 27 10.64 -12.12 -6.99
N TYR A 28 10.56 -11.29 -8.02
CA TYR A 28 10.09 -9.90 -7.97
C TYR A 28 9.28 -9.62 -9.23
N ALA A 29 8.16 -8.93 -9.10
CA ALA A 29 7.29 -8.58 -10.21
C ALA A 29 6.62 -7.23 -10.02
N ALA A 30 6.19 -6.62 -11.13
CA ALA A 30 5.46 -5.36 -11.11
C ALA A 30 3.99 -5.53 -10.66
N HIS A 31 3.45 -6.74 -10.73
CA HIS A 31 2.05 -7.06 -10.41
C HIS A 31 1.06 -6.16 -11.14
N GLN A 32 1.31 -5.93 -12.43
CA GLN A 32 0.46 -5.09 -13.25
C GLN A 32 -0.90 -5.75 -13.44
N PRO A 33 -2.02 -5.05 -13.11
CA PRO A 33 -3.36 -5.59 -13.31
C PRO A 33 -3.59 -6.11 -14.73
N MET A 34 -4.23 -7.27 -14.85
CA MET A 34 -4.57 -7.95 -16.12
C MET A 34 -3.39 -8.41 -16.98
N LYS A 35 -2.18 -7.94 -16.75
CA LYS A 35 -1.01 -8.31 -17.56
C LYS A 35 -0.03 -9.21 -16.79
N GLU A 36 0.31 -8.83 -15.58
CA GLU A 36 1.23 -9.56 -14.69
C GLU A 36 0.57 -9.87 -13.35
N ASP A 37 -0.71 -10.17 -13.38
CA ASP A 37 -1.46 -10.55 -12.21
C ASP A 37 -1.20 -12.04 -11.92
N LEU A 38 -0.41 -12.28 -10.90
CA LEU A 38 0.04 -13.59 -10.46
C LEU A 38 -0.79 -14.12 -9.26
N GLY A 39 -1.85 -13.44 -8.86
CA GLY A 39 -2.61 -13.76 -7.65
C GLY A 39 -1.80 -13.51 -6.36
N VAL A 40 -0.87 -12.56 -6.43
CA VAL A 40 -0.06 -12.09 -5.30
C VAL A 40 -0.48 -10.67 -4.96
N ILE A 41 -0.78 -10.43 -3.70
CA ILE A 41 -1.19 -9.12 -3.18
C ILE A 41 -0.05 -8.50 -2.41
N THR A 42 0.10 -7.20 -2.56
CA THR A 42 1.07 -6.37 -1.85
C THR A 42 0.33 -5.47 -0.85
N PRO A 43 0.33 -5.81 0.44
CA PRO A 43 -0.45 -5.08 1.45
C PRO A 43 -0.18 -3.57 1.49
N THR A 44 1.04 -3.14 1.21
CA THR A 44 1.39 -1.71 1.19
C THR A 44 0.55 -0.91 0.21
N ALA A 45 0.20 -1.46 -0.96
CA ALA A 45 -0.60 -0.75 -1.96
C ALA A 45 -1.97 -0.34 -1.42
N ALA A 46 -2.63 -1.23 -0.65
CA ALA A 46 -3.90 -0.93 -0.01
C ALA A 46 -3.73 -0.05 1.23
N LEU A 47 -2.82 -0.41 2.14
CA LEU A 47 -2.69 0.27 3.44
C LEU A 47 -2.10 1.68 3.32
N SER A 48 -1.17 1.89 2.40
CA SER A 48 -0.63 3.22 2.13
C SER A 48 -1.60 4.13 1.37
N SER A 49 -2.67 3.57 0.81
CA SER A 49 -3.76 4.32 0.19
C SER A 49 -4.81 4.83 1.19
N MET A 50 -4.63 4.59 2.49
CA MET A 50 -5.59 4.97 3.54
C MET A 50 -6.13 6.41 3.43
N PRO A 51 -5.34 7.46 3.10
CA PRO A 51 -5.86 8.81 2.95
C PRO A 51 -6.82 9.01 1.77
N TYR A 52 -6.79 8.13 0.79
CA TYR A 52 -7.54 8.23 -0.46
C TYR A 52 -8.72 7.25 -0.52
N THR A 53 -8.52 6.06 0.02
CA THR A 53 -9.50 4.96 0.01
C THR A 53 -9.67 4.36 1.43
N PRO A 54 -10.09 5.15 2.43
CA PRO A 54 -10.06 4.73 3.84
C PRO A 54 -10.94 3.51 4.12
N LYS A 55 -12.06 3.37 3.44
CA LYS A 55 -12.99 2.25 3.62
C LYS A 55 -12.36 0.94 3.14
N GLU A 56 -11.84 0.94 1.94
CA GLU A 56 -11.20 -0.21 1.30
C GLU A 56 -9.90 -0.59 2.02
N SER A 57 -9.07 0.40 2.33
CA SER A 57 -7.83 0.20 3.09
C SER A 57 -8.08 -0.39 4.48
N MET A 58 -9.15 0.06 5.16
CA MET A 58 -9.54 -0.47 6.46
C MET A 58 -10.08 -1.91 6.36
N ALA A 59 -10.79 -2.26 5.29
CA ALA A 59 -11.24 -3.62 5.06
C ALA A 59 -10.05 -4.58 4.90
N VAL A 60 -9.05 -4.20 4.10
CA VAL A 60 -7.81 -4.98 3.94
C VAL A 60 -7.05 -5.08 5.27
N LEU A 61 -6.94 -3.99 6.03
CA LEU A 61 -6.25 -4.01 7.32
C LEU A 61 -6.90 -5.01 8.30
N ARG A 62 -8.23 -4.98 8.42
CA ARG A 62 -8.97 -5.92 9.27
C ARG A 62 -8.80 -7.36 8.80
N PHE A 63 -8.96 -7.62 7.51
CA PHE A 63 -8.76 -8.95 6.95
C PHE A 63 -7.38 -9.52 7.29
N LEU A 64 -6.31 -8.72 7.14
CA LEU A 64 -4.95 -9.16 7.45
C LEU A 64 -4.76 -9.48 8.94
N TYR A 65 -5.28 -8.64 9.85
CA TYR A 65 -5.07 -8.81 11.28
C TYR A 65 -6.05 -9.80 11.94
N ASP A 66 -7.30 -9.85 11.46
CA ASP A 66 -8.35 -10.65 12.09
C ASP A 66 -8.45 -12.05 11.46
N GLU A 67 -8.27 -12.16 10.13
CA GLU A 67 -8.50 -13.42 9.42
C GLU A 67 -7.21 -14.09 8.92
N LYS A 68 -6.16 -13.32 8.65
CA LYS A 68 -4.88 -13.81 8.12
C LYS A 68 -3.67 -13.36 8.96
N PRO A 69 -3.65 -13.63 10.29
CA PRO A 69 -2.53 -13.21 11.13
C PRO A 69 -1.18 -13.82 10.73
N ASN A 70 -1.18 -14.92 9.99
CA ASN A 70 0.01 -15.52 9.40
C ASN A 70 0.65 -14.65 8.28
N PHE A 71 -0.06 -13.65 7.76
CA PHE A 71 0.48 -12.66 6.83
C PHE A 71 1.16 -11.48 7.52
N ILE A 72 1.16 -11.46 8.85
CA ILE A 72 1.77 -10.42 9.68
C ILE A 72 3.04 -10.95 10.34
N GLY A 73 4.13 -10.22 10.21
CA GLY A 73 5.40 -10.52 10.86
C GLY A 73 5.83 -9.40 11.81
N GLN A 74 7.11 -9.39 12.20
CA GLN A 74 7.64 -8.44 13.19
C GLN A 74 7.53 -6.96 12.76
N ALA A 75 7.63 -6.68 11.47
CA ALA A 75 7.56 -5.32 10.94
C ALA A 75 6.18 -4.99 10.33
N GLY A 76 5.13 -5.72 10.68
CA GLY A 76 3.80 -5.58 10.10
C GLY A 76 3.53 -6.59 9.00
N PRO A 77 2.62 -6.30 8.04
CA PRO A 77 2.32 -7.20 6.93
C PRO A 77 3.58 -7.53 6.12
N TYR A 78 3.72 -8.79 5.72
CA TYR A 78 4.79 -9.15 4.79
C TYR A 78 4.62 -8.43 3.45
N ASP A 79 5.72 -8.24 2.73
CA ASP A 79 5.76 -7.50 1.48
C ASP A 79 4.81 -8.05 0.40
N ALA A 80 4.70 -9.36 0.32
CA ALA A 80 3.84 -10.05 -0.64
C ALA A 80 3.17 -11.27 -0.03
N THR A 81 1.89 -11.45 -0.33
CA THR A 81 1.06 -12.56 0.18
C THR A 81 0.17 -13.13 -0.91
N SER A 82 -0.27 -14.38 -0.79
CA SER A 82 -1.23 -14.98 -1.71
C SER A 82 -2.05 -16.09 -1.06
N ILE A 83 -3.36 -15.92 -1.01
CA ILE A 83 -4.29 -16.94 -0.56
C ILE A 83 -4.39 -18.11 -1.56
N ASN A 84 -4.21 -17.83 -2.85
CA ASN A 84 -4.30 -18.83 -3.91
C ASN A 84 -3.17 -19.87 -3.90
N PHE A 85 -2.04 -19.53 -3.26
CA PHE A 85 -0.89 -20.42 -3.14
C PHE A 85 -0.76 -20.98 -1.72
N ASN A 86 -1.87 -21.43 -1.16
CA ASN A 86 -1.93 -22.03 0.18
C ASN A 86 -1.39 -21.08 1.25
N ASP A 87 -1.94 -19.85 1.28
CA ASP A 87 -1.51 -18.78 2.18
C ASP A 87 0.00 -18.50 2.13
N TRP A 88 0.55 -18.52 0.92
CA TRP A 88 1.96 -18.18 0.72
C TRP A 88 2.26 -16.75 1.13
N THR A 89 3.39 -16.57 1.75
CA THR A 89 3.94 -15.24 2.07
C THR A 89 5.45 -15.22 1.87
N THR A 90 6.00 -14.08 1.48
CA THR A 90 7.44 -13.89 1.53
C THR A 90 7.85 -13.47 2.93
N PRO A 91 8.80 -14.13 3.61
CA PRO A 91 9.29 -13.72 4.92
C PRO A 91 10.29 -12.56 4.78
N ARG A 92 9.96 -11.57 3.97
CA ARG A 92 10.82 -10.44 3.62
C ARG A 92 10.03 -9.16 3.61
N TYR A 93 10.75 -8.05 3.72
CA TYR A 93 10.22 -6.70 3.67
C TYR A 93 11.08 -5.86 2.73
N LEU A 94 10.43 -5.00 1.94
CA LEU A 94 11.09 -3.92 1.22
C LEU A 94 10.84 -2.61 1.98
N ALA A 95 11.91 -1.88 2.27
CA ALA A 95 11.82 -0.65 3.05
C ALA A 95 10.95 0.41 2.35
N ILE A 96 10.99 0.46 1.03
CA ILE A 96 10.18 1.38 0.23
C ILE A 96 8.67 1.06 0.37
N ASP A 97 8.31 -0.21 0.45
CA ASP A 97 6.93 -0.65 0.58
C ASP A 97 6.45 -0.53 2.03
N GLN A 98 7.22 -1.07 2.95
CA GLN A 98 6.88 -1.09 4.37
C GLN A 98 6.87 0.30 5.00
N GLY A 99 7.80 1.16 4.59
CA GLY A 99 8.00 2.48 5.18
C GLY A 99 6.88 3.49 4.86
N THR A 100 6.02 3.21 3.91
CA THR A 100 4.89 4.08 3.54
C THR A 100 3.63 3.82 4.36
N ILE A 101 3.45 2.62 4.92
CA ILE A 101 2.22 2.21 5.59
C ILE A 101 1.90 3.12 6.80
N ALA A 102 2.78 3.13 7.80
CA ALA A 102 2.54 3.89 9.03
C ALA A 102 2.44 5.42 8.79
N PRO A 103 3.33 6.07 8.00
CA PRO A 103 3.20 7.48 7.67
C PRO A 103 1.90 7.85 6.96
N MET A 104 1.40 7.00 6.06
CA MET A 104 0.16 7.26 5.33
C MET A 104 -1.08 7.05 6.22
N ILE A 105 -1.06 6.08 7.12
CA ILE A 105 -2.12 5.92 8.13
C ILE A 105 -2.12 7.15 9.07
N GLU A 106 -0.94 7.61 9.51
CA GLU A 106 -0.85 8.81 10.35
C GLU A 106 -1.31 10.07 9.60
N THR A 107 -1.00 10.18 8.33
CA THR A 107 -1.49 11.27 7.47
C THR A 107 -3.01 11.26 7.35
N TYR A 108 -3.62 10.09 7.24
CA TYR A 108 -5.09 9.96 7.29
C TYR A 108 -5.66 10.44 8.62
N ARG A 109 -5.02 10.08 9.74
CA ARG A 109 -5.49 10.43 11.09
C ARG A 109 -5.33 11.91 11.42
N THR A 110 -4.22 12.53 11.03
CA THR A 110 -3.81 13.85 11.51
C THR A 110 -3.49 14.87 10.41
N GLY A 111 -3.25 14.41 9.18
CA GLY A 111 -2.75 15.26 8.09
C GLY A 111 -1.25 15.52 8.14
N LEU A 112 -0.51 14.86 9.03
CA LEU A 112 0.89 15.16 9.39
C LEU A 112 1.80 15.43 8.18
N LEU A 113 1.89 14.48 7.23
CA LEU A 113 2.82 14.63 6.10
C LEU A 113 2.40 15.77 5.17
N TRP A 114 1.11 15.94 4.95
CA TRP A 114 0.60 17.05 4.13
C TRP A 114 0.88 18.40 4.79
N ASP A 115 0.65 18.50 6.10
CA ASP A 115 0.90 19.74 6.83
C ASP A 115 2.40 20.08 6.84
N LEU A 116 3.28 19.10 7.06
CA LEU A 116 4.73 19.30 6.99
C LEU A 116 5.18 19.71 5.59
N PHE A 117 4.73 19.01 4.56
CA PHE A 117 5.08 19.30 3.16
C PHE A 117 4.61 20.68 2.72
N MET A 118 3.32 20.97 2.94
CA MET A 118 2.69 22.22 2.51
C MET A 118 3.21 23.45 3.28
N ASN A 119 3.78 23.26 4.47
CA ASN A 119 4.39 24.35 5.26
C ASN A 119 5.88 24.56 4.98
N ALA A 120 6.53 23.69 4.21
CA ALA A 120 7.93 23.87 3.84
C ALA A 120 8.09 25.12 2.93
N PRO A 121 9.03 26.06 3.24
CA PRO A 121 9.16 27.32 2.50
C PRO A 121 9.40 27.14 1.00
N ASP A 122 10.27 26.20 0.64
CA ASP A 122 10.61 25.94 -0.78
C ASP A 122 9.42 25.35 -1.54
N ILE A 123 8.64 24.49 -0.89
CA ILE A 123 7.41 23.91 -1.48
C ILE A 123 6.38 25.01 -1.70
N ARG A 124 6.14 25.84 -0.71
CA ARG A 124 5.21 26.99 -0.86
C ARG A 124 5.63 27.93 -1.99
N ALA A 125 6.91 28.26 -2.07
CA ALA A 125 7.42 29.12 -3.14
C ALA A 125 7.25 28.44 -4.53
N GLY A 126 7.47 27.14 -4.64
CA GLY A 126 7.25 26.37 -5.87
C GLY A 126 5.78 26.32 -6.27
N LEU A 127 4.89 25.98 -5.32
CA LEU A 127 3.45 25.90 -5.54
C LEU A 127 2.84 27.26 -5.95
N LYS A 128 3.32 28.36 -5.35
CA LYS A 128 2.94 29.71 -5.74
C LYS A 128 3.30 30.00 -7.20
N LYS A 129 4.53 29.65 -7.63
CA LYS A 129 4.98 29.88 -9.01
C LYS A 129 4.12 29.19 -10.06
N ILE A 130 3.57 28.02 -9.75
CA ILE A 130 2.68 27.27 -10.67
C ILE A 130 1.19 27.62 -10.48
N GLY A 131 0.88 28.60 -9.64
CA GLY A 131 -0.50 29.02 -9.39
C GLY A 131 -1.35 28.00 -8.64
N PHE A 132 -0.74 27.08 -7.87
CA PHE A 132 -1.46 26.11 -7.08
C PHE A 132 -2.24 26.81 -5.96
N LYS A 133 -3.46 26.34 -5.70
CA LYS A 133 -4.34 26.83 -4.64
C LYS A 133 -4.73 25.69 -3.72
N SER A 134 -4.82 25.95 -2.43
CA SER A 134 -5.31 25.00 -1.44
C SER A 134 -6.30 25.70 -0.51
N GLU A 135 -7.42 25.03 -0.24
CA GLU A 135 -8.41 25.53 0.72
C GLU A 135 -7.89 25.39 2.16
N LYS A 136 -7.11 24.37 2.44
CA LYS A 136 -6.58 24.05 3.77
C LYS A 136 -5.30 24.83 4.11
N HIS A 137 -4.40 24.98 3.14
CA HIS A 137 -3.09 25.59 3.35
C HIS A 137 -2.97 26.89 2.56
N LYS A 138 -2.73 28.00 3.24
CA LYS A 138 -2.52 29.31 2.60
C LYS A 138 -1.19 29.28 1.85
N ILE A 139 -1.25 29.41 0.52
CA ILE A 139 -0.11 29.50 -0.39
C ILE A 139 -0.12 30.94 -0.92
N ASP A 140 0.40 31.85 -0.10
CA ASP A 140 0.47 33.30 -0.40
C ASP A 140 1.79 33.67 -1.08
#